data_435fef8425e438dea603a6b85a1d38c2
#
_entry.id   435fef8425e438dea603a6b85a1d38c2
#
_cell.length_a   1.000
_cell.length_b   1.000
_cell.length_c   1.000
_cell.angle_alpha   90.00
_cell.angle_beta   90.00
_cell.angle_gamma   90.00
#
_symmetry.space_group_name_H-M   'P 1'
#
loop_
_entity.id
_entity.type
_entity.pdbx_description
1 polymer ?
#
loop_
_entity_poly.entity_id
_entity_poly.type
_entity_poly.pdbx_seq_one_letter_code
_entity_poly.pdbx_strand_id
1 'polypeptide(L)'
;MATTVYKNKIIKLVDGTELEIVPLKIKYLREFMEAFEYVKTAKNDDEAIDFLVECVRITMKQYYPGINLTKSDVEDSLDMPTIYTVLDISAGIKINQKSEETVKDQATESGSSWSELDLAKIESEVFLLGIWKDYKELEESLSMPELIATLSSRRELDYQEKKFLAAIQGVDLDKQSGSEK
;
A
#
# COMPACT_ATOMS: atom_id res chain seq x y z
N MET A 1 4.79 -22.59 4.85
CA MET A 1 3.76 -21.80 4.14
C MET A 1 4.07 -20.34 4.36
N ALA A 2 4.23 -19.55 3.30
CA ALA A 2 4.37 -18.11 3.44
C ALA A 2 3.03 -17.55 3.96
N THR A 3 3.06 -16.89 5.10
CA THR A 3 1.89 -16.17 5.64
C THR A 3 1.63 -14.97 4.74
N THR A 4 0.43 -14.87 4.18
CA THR A 4 0.00 -13.69 3.42
C THR A 4 -0.05 -12.48 4.36
N VAL A 5 0.68 -11.43 4.03
CA VAL A 5 0.78 -10.21 4.84
C VAL A 5 -0.48 -9.34 4.71
N TYR A 6 -1.29 -9.59 3.69
CA TYR A 6 -2.53 -8.85 3.37
C TYR A 6 -3.66 -9.82 3.03
N LYS A 7 -4.89 -9.29 3.02
CA LYS A 7 -6.08 -10.04 2.61
C LYS A 7 -6.43 -9.67 1.17
N ASN A 8 -6.57 -10.68 0.33
CA ASN A 8 -7.08 -10.51 -1.02
C ASN A 8 -8.60 -10.31 -0.98
N LYS A 9 -9.13 -9.61 -1.96
CA LYS A 9 -10.58 -9.45 -2.13
C LYS A 9 -10.96 -9.68 -3.58
N ILE A 10 -12.02 -10.47 -3.78
CA ILE A 10 -12.59 -10.69 -5.11
C ILE A 10 -13.60 -9.57 -5.35
N ILE A 11 -13.46 -8.90 -6.48
CA ILE A 11 -14.46 -7.96 -7.02
C ILE A 11 -15.11 -8.57 -8.26
N LYS A 12 -16.30 -8.08 -8.59
CA LYS A 12 -16.98 -8.42 -9.85
C LYS A 12 -16.97 -7.21 -10.76
N LEU A 13 -16.52 -7.44 -11.99
CA LEU A 13 -16.62 -6.45 -13.06
C LEU A 13 -18.06 -6.40 -13.58
N VAL A 14 -18.40 -5.35 -14.33
CA VAL A 14 -19.74 -5.18 -14.93
C VAL A 14 -20.11 -6.33 -15.85
N ASP A 15 -19.15 -6.92 -16.55
CA ASP A 15 -19.32 -8.09 -17.42
C ASP A 15 -19.51 -9.42 -16.64
N GLY A 16 -19.47 -9.39 -15.30
CA GLY A 16 -19.58 -10.56 -14.43
C GLY A 16 -18.28 -11.30 -14.20
N THR A 17 -17.16 -10.88 -14.78
CA THR A 17 -15.83 -11.44 -14.54
C THR A 17 -15.41 -11.17 -13.09
N GLU A 18 -14.85 -12.17 -12.43
CA GLU A 18 -14.30 -12.04 -11.08
C GLU A 18 -12.80 -11.75 -11.16
N LEU A 19 -12.36 -10.72 -10.43
CA LEU A 19 -10.96 -10.33 -10.33
C LEU A 19 -10.53 -10.30 -8.87
N GLU A 20 -9.44 -11.01 -8.56
CA GLU A 20 -8.84 -10.97 -7.23
C GLU A 20 -7.92 -9.77 -7.11
N ILE A 21 -8.27 -8.80 -6.25
CA ILE A 21 -7.49 -7.60 -6.01
C ILE A 21 -6.50 -7.83 -4.87
N VAL A 22 -5.26 -7.44 -5.12
CA VAL A 22 -4.13 -7.47 -4.19
C VAL A 22 -3.49 -6.08 -4.10
N PRO A 23 -2.70 -5.79 -3.05
CA PRO A 23 -1.95 -4.54 -2.97
C PRO A 23 -1.05 -4.30 -4.17
N LEU A 24 -0.91 -3.03 -4.55
CA LEU A 24 -0.08 -2.60 -5.66
C LEU A 24 1.39 -2.96 -5.42
N LYS A 25 2.02 -3.51 -6.45
CA LYS A 25 3.47 -3.67 -6.48
C LYS A 25 4.15 -2.32 -6.57
N ILE A 26 5.33 -2.23 -5.99
CA ILE A 26 6.12 -0.99 -5.93
C ILE A 26 6.31 -0.37 -7.31
N LYS A 27 6.51 -1.20 -8.34
CA LYS A 27 6.61 -0.77 -9.74
C LYS A 27 5.49 0.17 -10.20
N TYR A 28 4.24 -0.10 -9.77
CA TYR A 28 3.07 0.70 -10.16
C TYR A 28 2.72 1.75 -9.13
N LEU A 29 3.22 1.60 -7.90
CA LEU A 29 2.86 2.48 -6.79
C LEU A 29 3.33 3.92 -7.02
N ARG A 30 4.50 4.14 -7.62
CA ARG A 30 5.01 5.49 -7.92
C ARG A 30 4.09 6.23 -8.89
N GLU A 31 3.76 5.59 -10.02
CA GLU A 31 2.85 6.16 -11.02
C GLU A 31 1.47 6.45 -10.39
N PHE A 32 1.01 5.54 -9.52
CA PHE A 32 -0.24 5.70 -8.78
C PHE A 32 -0.19 6.90 -7.82
N MET A 33 0.89 7.07 -7.06
CA MET A 33 1.05 8.20 -6.13
C MET A 33 1.03 9.54 -6.88
N GLU A 34 1.72 9.63 -8.00
CA GLU A 34 1.70 10.83 -8.86
C GLU A 34 0.29 11.14 -9.36
N ALA A 35 -0.44 10.13 -9.84
CA ALA A 35 -1.83 10.32 -10.30
C ALA A 35 -2.76 10.71 -9.14
N PHE A 36 -2.57 10.15 -7.96
CA PHE A 36 -3.41 10.43 -6.79
C PHE A 36 -3.21 11.86 -6.24
N GLU A 37 -2.03 12.46 -6.40
CA GLU A 37 -1.83 13.87 -6.04
C GLU A 37 -2.75 14.80 -6.84
N TYR A 38 -3.09 14.45 -8.09
CA TYR A 38 -4.04 15.25 -8.87
C TYR A 38 -5.46 15.20 -8.31
N VAL A 39 -5.87 14.08 -7.68
CA VAL A 39 -7.19 13.97 -7.01
C VAL A 39 -7.35 15.06 -5.95
N LYS A 40 -6.29 15.37 -5.19
CA LYS A 40 -6.29 16.40 -4.14
C LYS A 40 -6.42 17.81 -4.71
N THR A 41 -6.03 18.01 -5.96
CA THR A 41 -6.03 19.31 -6.64
C THR A 41 -7.24 19.52 -7.54
N ALA A 42 -8.16 18.55 -7.61
CA ALA A 42 -9.37 18.61 -8.42
C ALA A 42 -10.23 19.81 -8.03
N LYS A 43 -10.77 20.51 -9.02
CA LYS A 43 -11.58 21.73 -8.82
C LYS A 43 -13.06 21.45 -8.64
N ASN A 44 -13.50 20.28 -9.05
CA ASN A 44 -14.88 19.81 -8.97
C ASN A 44 -14.93 18.29 -8.87
N ASP A 45 -16.11 17.76 -8.61
CA ASP A 45 -16.34 16.32 -8.40
C ASP A 45 -16.08 15.51 -9.69
N ASP A 46 -16.41 16.04 -10.85
CA ASP A 46 -16.20 15.35 -12.14
C ASP A 46 -14.70 15.17 -12.40
N GLU A 47 -13.89 16.20 -12.17
CA GLU A 47 -12.44 16.15 -12.30
C GLU A 47 -11.82 15.19 -11.28
N ALA A 48 -12.35 15.15 -10.06
CA ALA A 48 -11.92 14.21 -9.03
C ALA A 48 -12.20 12.75 -9.44
N ILE A 49 -13.37 12.48 -10.01
CA ILE A 49 -13.75 11.16 -10.53
C ILE A 49 -12.81 10.75 -11.67
N ASP A 50 -12.53 11.64 -12.61
CA ASP A 50 -11.59 11.40 -13.70
C ASP A 50 -10.20 10.98 -13.22
N PHE A 51 -9.71 11.63 -12.15
CA PHE A 51 -8.41 11.27 -11.55
C PHE A 51 -8.48 9.95 -10.78
N LEU A 52 -9.60 9.64 -10.13
CA LEU A 52 -9.79 8.33 -9.48
C LEU A 52 -9.83 7.20 -10.51
N VAL A 53 -10.51 7.39 -11.63
CA VAL A 53 -10.51 6.44 -12.76
C VAL A 53 -9.09 6.21 -13.28
N GLU A 54 -8.28 7.28 -13.39
CA GLU A 54 -6.87 7.16 -13.78
C GLU A 54 -6.06 6.34 -12.79
N CYS A 55 -6.25 6.55 -11.48
CA CYS A 55 -5.61 5.76 -10.43
C CYS A 55 -5.97 4.27 -10.55
N VAL A 56 -7.25 3.96 -10.81
CA VAL A 56 -7.69 2.57 -11.04
C VAL A 56 -7.10 2.00 -12.32
N ARG A 57 -7.03 2.79 -13.40
CA ARG A 57 -6.39 2.36 -14.66
C ARG A 57 -4.93 1.93 -14.44
N ILE A 58 -4.18 2.69 -13.63
CA ILE A 58 -2.80 2.34 -13.24
C ILE A 58 -2.79 1.03 -12.45
N THR A 59 -3.71 0.87 -11.50
CA THR A 59 -3.86 -0.36 -10.72
C THR A 59 -4.13 -1.57 -11.62
N MET A 60 -4.97 -1.42 -12.63
CA MET A 60 -5.31 -2.50 -13.57
C MET A 60 -4.14 -2.97 -14.43
N LYS A 61 -3.10 -2.16 -14.63
CA LYS A 61 -1.87 -2.59 -15.32
C LYS A 61 -1.23 -3.82 -14.65
N GLN A 62 -1.41 -4.00 -13.35
CA GLN A 62 -0.89 -5.15 -12.62
C GLN A 62 -1.53 -6.47 -13.04
N TYR A 63 -2.81 -6.44 -13.41
CA TYR A 63 -3.60 -7.62 -13.79
C TYR A 63 -3.59 -7.88 -15.29
N TYR A 64 -3.46 -6.82 -16.06
CA TYR A 64 -3.48 -6.86 -17.53
C TYR A 64 -2.18 -6.31 -18.12
N PRO A 65 -1.02 -6.95 -17.84
CA PRO A 65 0.27 -6.50 -18.35
C PRO A 65 0.27 -6.61 -19.89
N GLY A 66 0.62 -5.52 -20.56
CA GLY A 66 0.67 -5.46 -22.02
C GLY A 66 -0.63 -5.05 -22.71
N ILE A 67 -1.73 -4.88 -21.99
CA ILE A 67 -2.96 -4.27 -22.50
C ILE A 67 -2.93 -2.78 -22.17
N ASN A 68 -3.10 -1.96 -23.21
CA ASN A 68 -3.21 -0.50 -23.01
C ASN A 68 -4.66 -0.14 -22.69
N LEU A 69 -5.05 -0.30 -21.44
CA LEU A 69 -6.38 0.09 -20.96
C LEU A 69 -6.53 1.61 -21.02
N THR A 70 -7.65 2.05 -21.59
CA THR A 70 -8.07 3.45 -21.60
C THR A 70 -8.92 3.75 -20.34
N LYS A 71 -9.18 5.04 -20.09
CA LYS A 71 -10.12 5.44 -19.04
C LYS A 71 -11.52 4.89 -19.31
N SER A 72 -11.97 4.93 -20.57
CA SER A 72 -13.28 4.41 -20.98
C SER A 72 -13.42 2.92 -20.68
N ASP A 73 -12.37 2.13 -20.90
CA ASP A 73 -12.40 0.69 -20.58
C ASP A 73 -12.62 0.45 -19.08
N VAL A 74 -12.06 1.32 -18.22
CA VAL A 74 -12.26 1.24 -16.76
C VAL A 74 -13.68 1.67 -16.39
N GLU A 75 -14.18 2.76 -16.96
CA GLU A 75 -15.54 3.28 -16.71
C GLU A 75 -16.61 2.29 -17.17
N ASP A 76 -16.39 1.61 -18.29
CA ASP A 76 -17.31 0.59 -18.81
C ASP A 76 -17.27 -0.71 -17.97
N SER A 77 -16.16 -0.97 -17.29
CA SER A 77 -15.92 -2.24 -16.56
C SER A 77 -16.23 -2.16 -15.07
N LEU A 78 -16.23 -0.98 -14.46
CA LEU A 78 -16.31 -0.80 -13.02
C LEU A 78 -17.32 0.28 -12.62
N ASP A 79 -18.15 -0.02 -11.63
CA ASP A 79 -18.97 0.97 -10.97
C ASP A 79 -18.20 1.73 -9.87
N MET A 80 -18.71 2.88 -9.44
CA MET A 80 -18.05 3.72 -8.43
C MET A 80 -17.78 3.01 -7.09
N PRO A 81 -18.70 2.19 -6.52
CA PRO A 81 -18.39 1.41 -5.33
C PRO A 81 -17.22 0.44 -5.50
N THR A 82 -17.12 -0.18 -6.68
CA THR A 82 -16.02 -1.09 -7.01
C THR A 82 -14.70 -0.32 -7.18
N ILE A 83 -14.72 0.86 -7.82
CA ILE A 83 -13.56 1.77 -7.90
C ILE A 83 -13.02 2.08 -6.50
N TYR A 84 -13.86 2.48 -5.54
CA TYR A 84 -13.45 2.74 -4.16
C TYR A 84 -12.88 1.48 -3.48
N THR A 85 -13.46 0.33 -3.75
CA THR A 85 -12.98 -0.93 -3.22
C THR A 85 -11.58 -1.28 -3.77
N VAL A 86 -11.35 -1.07 -5.06
CA VAL A 86 -10.03 -1.26 -5.68
C VAL A 86 -8.99 -0.34 -5.05
N LEU A 87 -9.31 0.93 -4.86
CA LEU A 87 -8.39 1.91 -4.27
C LEU A 87 -8.06 1.60 -2.80
N ASP A 88 -9.05 1.16 -2.01
CA ASP A 88 -8.84 0.74 -0.62
C ASP A 88 -7.89 -0.46 -0.52
N ILE A 89 -8.09 -1.48 -1.34
CA ILE A 89 -7.29 -2.71 -1.27
C ILE A 89 -5.91 -2.51 -1.88
N SER A 90 -5.83 -1.88 -3.06
CA SER A 90 -4.58 -1.77 -3.81
C SER A 90 -3.63 -0.73 -3.22
N ALA A 91 -4.16 0.36 -2.66
CA ALA A 91 -3.36 1.47 -2.14
C ALA A 91 -3.69 1.87 -0.69
N GLY A 92 -4.64 1.21 -0.03
CA GLY A 92 -5.04 1.54 1.34
C GLY A 92 -5.77 2.88 1.47
N ILE A 93 -6.31 3.41 0.34
CA ILE A 93 -7.00 4.69 0.32
C ILE A 93 -8.46 4.50 0.68
N LYS A 94 -8.84 4.93 1.87
CA LYS A 94 -10.24 4.93 2.32
C LYS A 94 -10.90 6.23 1.92
N ILE A 95 -11.76 6.17 0.92
CA ILE A 95 -12.62 7.29 0.54
C ILE A 95 -13.88 7.17 1.41
N ASN A 96 -14.01 8.08 2.40
CA ASN A 96 -15.17 8.14 3.27
C ASN A 96 -16.43 8.42 2.41
N GLN A 97 -17.19 7.40 2.12
CA GLN A 97 -18.60 7.58 1.75
C GLN A 97 -19.28 8.14 3.00
N LYS A 98 -19.75 9.40 2.94
CA LYS A 98 -20.66 9.95 3.93
C LYS A 98 -21.97 9.16 3.88
N SER A 99 -22.03 8.03 4.54
CA SER A 99 -23.28 7.44 4.99
C SER A 99 -23.64 8.13 6.31
N GLU A 100 -24.73 8.87 6.28
CA GLU A 100 -25.44 9.29 7.48
C GLU A 100 -25.79 8.03 8.27
N GLU A 101 -25.02 7.74 9.31
CA GLU A 101 -25.51 7.15 10.55
C GLU A 101 -24.37 7.08 11.56
N THR A 102 -24.63 7.72 12.67
CA THR A 102 -23.92 7.76 13.92
C THR A 102 -23.43 6.40 14.39
N VAL A 103 -22.11 6.23 14.57
CA VAL A 103 -21.56 5.57 15.75
C VAL A 103 -20.18 6.19 16.04
N LYS A 104 -20.07 6.83 17.20
CA LYS A 104 -18.80 7.12 17.86
C LYS A 104 -18.13 5.79 18.14
N ASP A 105 -16.93 5.58 17.66
CA ASP A 105 -15.78 5.16 18.45
C ASP A 105 -14.65 4.66 17.53
N GLN A 106 -13.46 5.08 17.94
CA GLN A 106 -12.14 4.64 17.47
C GLN A 106 -11.69 5.15 16.08
N ALA A 107 -11.21 6.40 16.12
CA ALA A 107 -10.21 6.88 15.21
C ALA A 107 -8.96 6.01 15.31
N THR A 108 -8.86 5.03 14.42
CA THR A 108 -7.55 4.46 14.08
C THR A 108 -6.93 5.43 13.09
N GLU A 109 -6.06 6.27 13.59
CA GLU A 109 -5.16 7.11 12.80
C GLU A 109 -4.31 6.22 11.90
N SER A 110 -4.75 6.00 10.68
CA SER A 110 -3.95 5.44 9.58
C SER A 110 -4.01 6.37 8.37
N GLY A 111 -4.01 7.66 8.64
CA GLY A 111 -3.82 8.70 7.64
C GLY A 111 -2.37 9.14 7.57
N SER A 112 -1.42 8.20 7.47
CA SER A 112 -0.06 8.60 7.08
C SER A 112 -0.17 9.18 5.67
N SER A 113 0.07 10.48 5.57
CA SER A 113 0.11 11.19 4.30
C SER A 113 1.13 10.51 3.39
N TRP A 114 0.70 10.03 2.23
CA TRP A 114 1.59 9.47 1.21
C TRP A 114 2.74 10.42 0.87
N SER A 115 2.55 11.74 1.06
CA SER A 115 3.55 12.77 0.87
C SER A 115 4.71 12.70 1.87
N GLU A 116 4.53 12.03 3.01
CA GLU A 116 5.58 11.87 4.04
C GLU A 116 6.33 10.54 3.88
N LEU A 117 5.87 9.67 2.98
CA LEU A 117 6.46 8.36 2.75
C LEU A 117 7.68 8.50 1.82
N ASP A 118 8.87 8.35 2.36
CA ASP A 118 10.10 8.25 1.57
C ASP A 118 10.26 6.81 1.04
N LEU A 119 9.54 6.52 -0.06
CA LEU A 119 9.55 5.21 -0.70
C LEU A 119 10.96 4.79 -1.11
N ALA A 120 11.76 5.72 -1.62
CA ALA A 120 13.13 5.44 -2.08
C ALA A 120 14.03 5.00 -0.92
N LYS A 121 13.88 5.61 0.26
CA LYS A 121 14.59 5.21 1.46
C LYS A 121 14.20 3.81 1.91
N ILE A 122 12.90 3.53 1.95
CA ILE A 122 12.39 2.22 2.37
C ILE A 122 12.84 1.12 1.41
N GLU A 123 12.78 1.34 0.09
CA GLU A 123 13.30 0.42 -0.92
C GLU A 123 14.79 0.16 -0.74
N SER A 124 15.56 1.22 -0.49
CA SER A 124 17.00 1.09 -0.28
C SER A 124 17.33 0.26 0.97
N GLU A 125 16.59 0.47 2.07
CA GLU A 125 16.75 -0.34 3.29
C GLU A 125 16.45 -1.83 3.03
N VAL A 126 15.38 -2.13 2.28
CA VAL A 126 15.05 -3.52 1.92
C VAL A 126 16.06 -4.11 0.96
N PHE A 127 16.51 -3.34 -0.03
CA PHE A 127 17.52 -3.80 -0.99
C PHE A 127 18.84 -4.18 -0.31
N LEU A 128 19.24 -3.45 0.75
CA LEU A 128 20.44 -3.76 1.54
C LEU A 128 20.36 -5.11 2.29
N LEU A 129 19.19 -5.75 2.36
CA LEU A 129 19.09 -7.12 2.88
C LEU A 129 19.74 -8.16 1.95
N GLY A 130 20.04 -7.80 0.69
CA GLY A 130 20.77 -8.64 -0.25
C GLY A 130 19.97 -9.85 -0.78
N ILE A 131 18.65 -9.80 -0.72
CA ILE A 131 17.75 -10.88 -1.16
C ILE A 131 17.47 -10.75 -2.66
N TRP A 132 17.37 -9.54 -3.19
CA TRP A 132 17.03 -9.25 -4.58
C TRP A 132 18.28 -8.94 -5.39
N LYS A 133 18.29 -9.37 -6.64
CA LYS A 133 19.39 -9.19 -7.56
C LYS A 133 19.60 -7.72 -7.95
N ASP A 134 18.49 -7.03 -8.20
CA ASP A 134 18.44 -5.63 -8.58
C ASP A 134 17.14 -4.96 -8.10
N TYR A 135 17.06 -3.63 -8.18
CA TYR A 135 15.88 -2.86 -7.79
C TYR A 135 14.65 -3.22 -8.61
N LYS A 136 14.82 -3.57 -9.89
CA LYS A 136 13.71 -3.96 -10.76
C LYS A 136 13.03 -5.22 -10.26
N GLU A 137 13.80 -6.23 -9.87
CA GLU A 137 13.26 -7.47 -9.29
C GLU A 137 12.51 -7.19 -7.99
N LEU A 138 13.05 -6.31 -7.12
CA LEU A 138 12.39 -5.88 -5.90
C LEU A 138 11.05 -5.19 -6.19
N GLU A 139 11.03 -4.20 -7.08
CA GLU A 139 9.84 -3.43 -7.44
C GLU A 139 8.76 -4.30 -8.11
N GLU A 140 9.15 -5.30 -8.90
CA GLU A 140 8.24 -6.23 -9.57
C GLU A 140 7.71 -7.34 -8.66
N SER A 141 8.42 -7.66 -7.58
CA SER A 141 8.05 -8.76 -6.68
C SER A 141 7.26 -8.31 -5.46
N LEU A 142 7.56 -7.14 -4.90
CA LEU A 142 6.99 -6.69 -3.63
C LEU A 142 5.89 -5.63 -3.80
N SER A 143 4.91 -5.74 -2.93
CA SER A 143 3.95 -4.67 -2.61
C SER A 143 4.39 -3.91 -1.35
N MET A 144 3.80 -2.74 -1.10
CA MET A 144 4.11 -1.92 0.08
C MET A 144 3.90 -2.66 1.42
N PRO A 145 2.80 -3.42 1.64
CA PRO A 145 2.64 -4.20 2.86
C PRO A 145 3.74 -5.25 3.07
N GLU A 146 4.18 -5.93 2.00
CA GLU A 146 5.25 -6.93 2.07
C GLU A 146 6.61 -6.29 2.37
N LEU A 147 6.86 -5.13 1.77
CA LEU A 147 8.08 -4.36 2.01
C LEU A 147 8.17 -3.90 3.47
N ILE A 148 7.09 -3.34 4.02
CA ILE A 148 7.01 -2.93 5.43
C ILE A 148 7.16 -4.15 6.36
N ALA A 149 6.49 -5.27 6.06
CA ALA A 149 6.59 -6.49 6.86
C ALA A 149 8.02 -7.05 6.88
N THR A 150 8.71 -7.03 5.72
CA THR A 150 10.10 -7.46 5.60
C THR A 150 11.02 -6.62 6.48
N LEU A 151 10.89 -5.28 6.42
CA LEU A 151 11.67 -4.38 7.27
C LEU A 151 11.35 -4.55 8.74
N SER A 152 10.08 -4.69 9.11
CA SER A 152 9.66 -4.88 10.51
C SER A 152 10.26 -6.16 11.08
N SER A 153 10.22 -7.25 10.31
CA SER A 153 10.81 -8.52 10.71
C SER A 153 12.33 -8.41 10.87
N ARG A 154 13.01 -7.70 9.98
CA ARG A 154 14.45 -7.48 10.08
C ARG A 154 14.82 -6.66 11.31
N ARG A 155 14.10 -5.55 11.55
CA ARG A 155 14.32 -4.70 12.72
C ARG A 155 14.07 -5.44 14.04
N GLU A 156 13.08 -6.33 14.06
CA GLU A 156 12.83 -7.18 15.24
C GLU A 156 13.99 -8.15 15.47
N LEU A 157 14.51 -8.80 14.45
CA LEU A 157 15.68 -9.68 14.56
C LEU A 157 16.92 -8.92 15.04
N ASP A 158 17.19 -7.74 14.48
CA ASP A 158 18.32 -6.90 14.89
C ASP A 158 18.17 -6.44 16.36
N TYR A 159 16.94 -6.16 16.80
CA TYR A 159 16.66 -5.81 18.19
C TYR A 159 16.91 -7.00 19.12
N GLN A 160 16.43 -8.19 18.78
CA GLN A 160 16.62 -9.40 19.58
C GLN A 160 18.11 -9.76 19.67
N GLU A 161 18.88 -9.63 18.59
CA GLU A 161 20.34 -9.84 18.60
C GLU A 161 21.04 -8.85 19.51
N LYS A 162 20.72 -7.55 19.41
CA LYS A 162 21.27 -6.51 20.31
C LYS A 162 20.92 -6.78 21.76
N LYS A 163 19.68 -7.18 22.04
CA LYS A 163 19.21 -7.52 23.37
C LYS A 163 19.99 -8.71 23.96
N PHE A 164 20.21 -9.74 23.16
CA PHE A 164 21.03 -10.89 23.56
C PHE A 164 22.46 -10.51 23.87
N LEU A 165 23.12 -9.71 23.02
CA LEU A 165 24.49 -9.23 23.24
C LEU A 165 24.59 -8.34 24.49
N ALA A 166 23.62 -7.47 24.73
CA ALA A 166 23.56 -6.63 25.92
C ALA A 166 23.40 -7.47 27.20
N ALA A 167 22.54 -8.49 27.16
CA ALA A 167 22.32 -9.40 28.26
C ALA A 167 23.61 -10.15 28.69
N ILE A 168 24.44 -10.58 27.70
CA ILE A 168 25.75 -11.18 27.97
C ILE A 168 26.67 -10.21 28.66
N GLN A 169 26.54 -8.90 28.42
CA GLN A 169 27.33 -7.85 29.06
C GLN A 169 26.72 -7.36 30.40
N GLY A 170 25.61 -7.98 30.84
CA GLY A 170 24.89 -7.60 32.03
C GLY A 170 24.03 -6.33 31.91
N VAL A 171 23.73 -5.87 30.68
CA VAL A 171 22.92 -4.71 30.42
C VAL A 171 21.51 -5.16 30.00
N ASP A 172 20.49 -4.58 30.66
CA ASP A 172 19.08 -4.81 30.32
C ASP A 172 18.53 -3.64 29.49
N LEU A 173 18.38 -3.86 28.17
CA LEU A 173 17.92 -2.84 27.24
C LEU A 173 16.47 -2.42 27.47
N ASP A 174 15.62 -3.31 28.01
CA ASP A 174 14.21 -2.99 28.24
C ASP A 174 14.03 -1.96 29.37
N LYS A 175 15.00 -1.88 30.32
CA LYS A 175 14.97 -0.90 31.39
C LYS A 175 15.49 0.48 31.00
N GLN A 176 16.29 0.57 29.94
CA GLN A 176 16.82 1.86 29.45
C GLN A 176 15.83 2.65 28.63
N SER A 177 14.91 1.98 27.90
CA SER A 177 13.89 2.65 27.10
C SER A 177 12.76 3.30 27.93
N GLY A 178 12.69 3.04 29.24
CA GLY A 178 11.66 3.58 30.15
C GLY A 178 12.06 4.85 30.91
N SER A 179 13.28 5.37 30.74
CA SER A 179 13.78 6.51 31.56
C SER A 179 13.80 7.87 30.84
N GLU A 180 13.29 7.94 29.61
CA GLU A 180 13.02 9.22 28.92
C GLU A 180 11.50 9.48 28.87
N LYS A 181 10.98 9.98 29.99
CA LYS A 181 9.69 10.67 30.07
C LYS A 181 9.88 11.95 30.87
#